data_2c8328718f40446034ecf30ba64e5899
#
_entry.id   2c8328718f40446034ecf30ba64e5899
#
_cell.length_a   1.000
_cell.length_b   1.000
_cell.length_c   1.000
_cell.angle_alpha   90.00
_cell.angle_beta   90.00
_cell.angle_gamma   90.00
#
_symmetry.space_group_name_H-M   'P 1'
#
loop_
_entity.id
_entity.type
_entity.pdbx_description
1 polymer ?
#
loop_
_entity_poly.entity_id
_entity_poly.type
_entity_poly.pdbx_seq_one_letter_code
_entity_poly.pdbx_strand_id
1 'polypeptide(L)' 'MEKNIIGVRFTKIGKIYHFDSSAIPDLGLGEHVIVDTSRGRHLGEVVQLMKELPPRPDGGWRSVERRATPRD' A
#
# COMPACT_ATOMS: atom_id res chain seq x y z
N MET A 1 -10.91 -15.59 4.31
CA MET A 1 -9.98 -14.62 4.91
C MET A 1 -10.07 -13.30 4.17
N GLU A 2 -10.26 -12.24 4.91
CA GLU A 2 -10.34 -10.92 4.33
C GLU A 2 -8.94 -10.41 4.00
N LYS A 3 -8.81 -9.82 2.82
CA LYS A 3 -7.56 -9.15 2.47
C LYS A 3 -7.59 -7.74 3.03
N ASN A 4 -6.47 -7.30 3.54
CA ASN A 4 -6.32 -5.94 4.03
C ASN A 4 -5.82 -5.06 2.88
N ILE A 5 -6.72 -4.29 2.30
CA ILE A 5 -6.38 -3.38 1.20
C ILE A 5 -6.24 -1.98 1.77
N ILE A 6 -5.16 -1.32 1.43
CA ILE A 6 -4.87 0.05 1.85
C ILE A 6 -4.71 0.96 0.64
N GLY A 7 -5.01 2.24 0.84
CA GLY A 7 -4.70 3.27 -0.13
C GLY A 7 -3.38 3.92 0.22
N VAL A 8 -2.46 3.97 -0.73
CA VAL A 8 -1.12 4.52 -0.55
C VAL A 8 -0.93 5.68 -1.53
N ARG A 9 -0.46 6.80 -1.02
CA ARG A 9 -0.16 7.98 -1.82
C ARG A 9 1.34 8.13 -1.95
N PHE A 10 1.81 8.25 -3.19
CA PHE A 10 3.20 8.54 -3.48
C PHE A 10 3.40 10.05 -3.58
N THR A 11 4.37 10.57 -2.85
CA THR A 11 4.60 12.01 -2.72
C THR A 11 4.80 12.74 -4.03
N LYS A 12 5.41 12.07 -5.00
CA LYS A 12 5.73 12.71 -6.29
C LYS A 12 4.58 12.74 -7.28
N ILE A 13 3.61 11.83 -7.13
CA ILE A 13 2.56 11.66 -8.14
C ILE A 13 1.23 12.22 -7.67
N GLY A 14 0.98 12.25 -6.37
CA GLY A 14 -0.26 12.76 -5.81
C GLY A 14 -1.48 11.88 -6.01
N LYS A 15 -1.31 10.70 -6.60
CA LYS A 15 -2.38 9.75 -6.81
C LYS A 15 -2.38 8.69 -5.72
N ILE A 16 -3.57 8.14 -5.44
CA ILE A 16 -3.72 7.07 -4.47
C ILE A 16 -3.82 5.74 -5.23
N TYR A 17 -3.01 4.78 -4.81
CA TYR A 17 -3.04 3.43 -5.35
C TYR A 17 -3.37 2.45 -4.24
N HIS A 18 -4.01 1.35 -4.60
CA HIS A 18 -4.42 0.34 -3.63
C HIS A 18 -3.44 -0.83 -3.64
N PHE A 19 -3.06 -1.28 -2.44
CA PHE A 19 -2.13 -2.39 -2.25
C PHE A 19 -2.66 -3.34 -1.20
N ASP A 20 -2.23 -4.59 -1.28
CA ASP A 20 -2.56 -5.63 -0.31
C ASP A 20 -1.54 -5.55 0.82
N SER A 21 -2.03 -5.27 2.04
CA SER A 21 -1.20 -5.15 3.22
C SER A 21 -1.34 -6.35 4.16
N SER A 22 -1.75 -7.50 3.65
CA SER A 22 -1.99 -8.69 4.46
C SER A 22 -0.75 -9.15 5.23
N ALA A 23 0.44 -8.89 4.67
CA ALA A 23 1.71 -9.23 5.34
C ALA A 23 1.98 -8.36 6.56
N ILE A 24 1.34 -7.20 6.66
CA ILE A 24 1.51 -6.26 7.77
C ILE A 24 0.11 -5.81 8.22
N PRO A 25 -0.63 -6.68 8.94
CA PRO A 25 -2.04 -6.42 9.23
C PRO A 25 -2.28 -5.27 10.19
N ASP A 26 -1.25 -4.81 10.91
CA ASP A 26 -1.35 -3.74 11.88
C ASP A 26 -0.98 -2.36 11.33
N LEU A 27 -0.88 -2.22 10.00
CA LEU A 27 -0.62 -0.91 9.40
C LEU A 27 -1.75 0.06 9.70
N GLY A 28 -1.38 1.29 10.06
CA GLY A 28 -2.34 2.35 10.32
C GLY A 28 -2.16 3.55 9.41
N LEU A 29 -3.10 4.47 9.48
CA LEU A 29 -3.04 5.71 8.72
C LEU A 29 -1.80 6.52 9.11
N GLY A 30 -1.16 7.13 8.12
CA GLY A 30 0.01 7.96 8.35
C GLY A 30 1.32 7.19 8.36
N GLU A 31 1.29 5.88 8.39
CA GLU A 31 2.50 5.08 8.33
C GLU A 31 3.05 5.07 6.91
N HIS A 32 4.36 4.94 6.79
CA HIS A 32 5.03 4.85 5.50
C HIS A 32 5.38 3.41 5.20
N VAL A 33 5.26 3.05 3.93
CA VAL A 33 5.50 1.68 3.48
C VAL A 33 6.34 1.69 2.21
N ILE A 34 7.04 0.59 1.99
CA ILE A 34 7.76 0.35 0.75
C ILE A 34 6.94 -0.62 -0.07
N VAL A 35 6.65 -0.24 -1.30
CA VAL A 35 5.92 -1.09 -2.24
C VAL A 35 6.77 -1.36 -3.47
N ASP A 36 6.66 -2.57 -3.99
CA ASP A 36 7.36 -2.97 -5.19
C ASP A 36 6.41 -2.84 -6.38
N THR A 37 6.79 -2.02 -7.33
CA THR A 37 6.00 -1.78 -8.54
C THR A 37 6.80 -2.19 -9.76
N SER A 38 6.15 -2.14 -10.93
CA SER A 38 6.83 -2.45 -12.20
C SER A 38 8.00 -1.50 -12.49
N ARG A 39 8.04 -0.34 -11.82
CA ARG A 39 9.12 0.63 -11.95
C ARG A 39 10.13 0.57 -10.82
N GLY A 40 10.01 -0.43 -9.94
CA GLY A 40 10.89 -0.59 -8.79
C GLY A 40 10.19 -0.27 -7.49
N ARG A 41 10.98 -0.14 -6.43
CA ARG A 41 10.46 0.13 -5.09
C ARG A 41 10.20 1.61 -4.91
N HIS A 42 9.09 1.91 -4.27
CA HIS A 42 8.70 3.28 -3.97
C HIS A 42 8.26 3.41 -2.52
N LEU A 43 8.54 4.58 -1.95
CA LEU A 43 8.05 4.95 -0.63
C LEU A 43 6.68 5.62 -0.78
N GLY A 44 5.73 5.15 -0.01
CA GLY A 44 4.40 5.74 0.01
C GLY A 44 3.86 5.90 1.42
N GLU A 45 2.82 6.70 1.55
CA GLU A 45 2.14 6.93 2.82
C GLU A 45 0.76 6.29 2.80
N VAL A 46 0.41 5.60 3.87
CA VAL A 46 -0.92 5.02 4.02
C VAL A 46 -1.91 6.13 4.31
N VAL A 47 -2.84 6.36 3.39
CA VAL A 47 -3.84 7.43 3.52
C VAL A 47 -5.26 6.89 3.65
N GLN A 48 -5.47 5.60 3.37
CA GLN A 48 -6.77 4.96 3.50
C GLN A 48 -6.63 3.53 4.01
N LEU A 49 -7.58 3.13 4.86
CA LEU A 49 -7.74 1.75 5.26
C LEU A 49 -9.09 1.31 4.70
N MET A 50 -9.09 0.42 3.73
CA MET A 50 -10.31 0.03 3.04
C MET A 50 -11.08 -0.98 3.86
N LYS A 51 -12.32 -0.65 4.21
CA LYS A 51 -13.23 -1.56 4.90
C LYS A 51 -13.86 -2.55 3.93
N GLU A 52 -14.06 -2.11 2.70
CA GLU A 52 -14.59 -2.95 1.63
C GLU A 52 -13.53 -3.06 0.55
N LEU A 53 -13.49 -4.23 -0.10
CA LEU A 53 -12.53 -4.43 -1.17
C LEU A 53 -12.90 -3.58 -2.37
N PRO A 54 -11.97 -2.77 -2.89
CA PRO A 54 -12.20 -2.05 -4.14
C PRO A 54 -12.24 -3.04 -5.32
N PRO A 55 -12.69 -2.57 -6.50
CA PRO A 55 -12.66 -3.43 -7.68
C PRO A 55 -11.25 -3.97 -7.92
N ARG A 56 -11.17 -5.29 -8.13
CA ARG A 56 -9.88 -5.95 -8.32
C ARG A 56 -9.28 -5.55 -9.66
N PRO A 57 -8.06 -5.01 -9.67
CA PRO A 57 -7.38 -4.70 -10.93
C PRO A 57 -6.94 -5.96 -11.66
N ASP A 58 -6.61 -5.81 -12.94
CA ASP A 58 -6.07 -6.92 -13.71
C ASP A 58 -4.79 -7.42 -13.05
N GLY A 59 -4.71 -8.74 -12.84
CA GLY A 59 -3.57 -9.34 -12.15
C GLY A 59 -3.61 -9.23 -10.64
N GLY A 60 -4.67 -8.65 -10.06
CA GLY A 60 -4.82 -8.52 -8.61
C GLY A 60 -4.05 -7.33 -8.04
N TRP A 61 -4.09 -7.21 -6.71
CA TRP A 61 -3.37 -6.13 -6.03
C TRP A 61 -1.91 -6.51 -5.79
N ARG A 62 -1.02 -5.53 -5.95
CA ARG A 62 0.36 -5.71 -5.53
C ARG A 62 0.45 -5.63 -4.03
N SER A 63 1.40 -6.34 -3.45
CA SER A 63 1.58 -6.39 -2.01
C SER A 63 2.53 -5.30 -1.53
N VAL A 64 2.27 -4.81 -0.31
CA VAL A 64 3.23 -3.98 0.40
C VAL A 64 4.42 -4.86 0.76
N GLU A 65 5.64 -4.41 0.45
CA GLU A 65 6.84 -5.20 0.72
C GLU A 65 7.17 -5.19 2.22
N ARG A 66 7.22 -3.99 2.80
CA ARG A 66 7.51 -3.83 4.22
C ARG A 66 7.13 -2.43 4.69
N ARG A 67 7.09 -2.27 6.01
CA ARG A 67 6.95 -0.96 6.61
C ARG A 67 8.26 -0.19 6.41
N ALA A 68 8.15 1.09 6.04
CA ALA A 68 9.32 1.93 5.87
C ALA A 68 9.94 2.26 7.22
N THR A 69 11.26 2.37 7.25
CA THR A 69 12.00 2.75 8.44
C THR A 69 12.57 4.17 8.25
N PRO A 70 13.03 4.83 9.34
CA PRO A 70 13.65 6.15 9.22
C PRO A 70 14.86 6.21 8.29
N ARG A 71 15.41 5.06 7.93
CA ARG A 71 16.56 4.97 7.02
C ARG A 71 16.16 4.89 5.55
N ASP A 72 14.90 4.74 5.27
CA ASP A 72 14.41 4.62 3.89
C ASP A 72 14.21 5.97 3.22
#